data_04b8e588ebb1c62f8c21980dfb75235d
#
_entry.id   04b8e588ebb1c62f8c21980dfb75235d
#
_cell.length_a   1.000
_cell.length_b   1.000
_cell.length_c   1.000
_cell.angle_alpha   90.00
_cell.angle_beta   90.00
_cell.angle_gamma   90.00
#
_symmetry.space_group_name_H-M   'P 1'
#
loop_
_entity.id
_entity.type
_entity.pdbx_description
1 polymer ?
#
loop_
_entity_poly.entity_id
_entity_poly.type
_entity_poly.pdbx_seq_one_letter_code
_entity_poly.pdbx_strand_id
1 'polypeptide(L)'
;MKKLSTRSCEEIMTTVYKPIEFVIDGLIAQGLYILAGAPKVGKSWLALDMCLSIAKGEKILGLKTSQGTALYLCLEDSYARIQNRLYELTDEPTEMLYFSVMSDPIGGGLEEQIEGFVSEHCGLKIVFIDTLQMVRSDTDSSYGSDYKELSVLKALADKLEIAIIVVHHTRKCKDTDPFNMISGSTGLSGCVDGSMVLIETKRGSRNAKLFCVGRDIENAEISLHFDSDLKKWIVTDELSTSKTKDNIFLAALYVYLKKHISFTGTASELVS
;
A
#
# COMPACT_ATOMS: atom_id res chain seq x y z
N MET A 1 3.01 -33.69 21.70
CA MET A 1 3.52 -32.31 21.52
C MET A 1 3.74 -32.03 20.03
N LYS A 2 3.15 -30.96 19.47
CA LYS A 2 3.51 -30.54 18.10
C LYS A 2 4.94 -29.98 18.12
N LYS A 3 5.82 -30.49 17.23
CA LYS A 3 7.18 -29.97 17.08
C LYS A 3 7.15 -28.63 16.37
N LEU A 4 8.05 -27.70 16.75
CA LEU A 4 8.29 -26.49 16.00
C LEU A 4 8.88 -26.85 14.62
N SER A 5 8.39 -26.21 13.56
CA SER A 5 9.05 -26.23 12.25
C SER A 5 10.21 -25.24 12.30
N THR A 6 11.43 -25.72 12.26
CA THR A 6 12.62 -24.87 12.37
C THR A 6 13.53 -25.08 11.16
N ARG A 7 14.24 -24.03 10.78
CA ARG A 7 15.34 -24.07 9.81
C ARG A 7 16.57 -23.45 10.44
N SER A 8 17.74 -23.97 10.14
CA SER A 8 19.01 -23.38 10.59
C SER A 8 19.31 -22.09 9.84
N CYS A 9 20.20 -21.27 10.38
CA CYS A 9 20.69 -20.09 9.68
C CYS A 9 21.33 -20.45 8.34
N GLU A 10 22.11 -21.54 8.31
CA GLU A 10 22.75 -22.04 7.09
C GLU A 10 21.70 -22.44 6.03
N GLU A 11 20.65 -23.20 6.41
CA GLU A 11 19.56 -23.55 5.51
C GLU A 11 18.86 -22.33 4.95
N ILE A 12 18.61 -21.29 5.78
CA ILE A 12 17.98 -20.05 5.32
C ILE A 12 18.87 -19.31 4.33
N MET A 13 20.18 -19.18 4.63
CA MET A 13 21.11 -18.44 3.78
C MET A 13 21.43 -19.13 2.46
N THR A 14 21.34 -20.46 2.41
CA THR A 14 21.61 -21.26 1.22
C THR A 14 20.37 -21.59 0.39
N THR A 15 19.16 -21.34 0.92
CA THR A 15 17.91 -21.55 0.20
C THR A 15 17.64 -20.35 -0.70
N VAL A 16 17.32 -20.63 -1.97
CA VAL A 16 16.87 -19.59 -2.92
C VAL A 16 15.39 -19.29 -2.63
N TYR A 17 15.11 -18.15 -2.06
CA TYR A 17 13.76 -17.65 -1.88
C TYR A 17 13.35 -16.75 -3.05
N LYS A 18 12.05 -16.74 -3.37
CA LYS A 18 11.48 -15.78 -4.30
C LYS A 18 11.64 -14.37 -3.71
N PRO A 19 12.15 -13.39 -4.46
CA PRO A 19 12.21 -12.01 -3.98
C PRO A 19 10.81 -11.46 -3.66
N ILE A 20 10.75 -10.52 -2.73
CA ILE A 20 9.52 -9.79 -2.43
C ILE A 20 9.10 -9.02 -3.68
N GLU A 21 7.87 -9.27 -4.15
CA GLU A 21 7.32 -8.58 -5.32
C GLU A 21 6.60 -7.30 -4.88
N PHE A 22 6.96 -6.18 -5.53
CA PHE A 22 6.24 -4.93 -5.36
C PHE A 22 5.07 -4.86 -6.35
N VAL A 23 3.89 -4.51 -5.82
CA VAL A 23 2.70 -4.19 -6.61
C VAL A 23 2.77 -2.74 -7.11
N ILE A 24 3.25 -1.83 -6.24
CA ILE A 24 3.65 -0.46 -6.59
C ILE A 24 5.09 -0.29 -6.13
N ASP A 25 5.99 -0.06 -7.06
CA ASP A 25 7.44 -0.06 -6.83
C ASP A 25 7.86 0.90 -5.71
N GLY A 26 8.53 0.36 -4.69
CA GLY A 26 8.97 1.09 -3.50
C GLY A 26 7.87 1.63 -2.58
N LEU A 27 6.59 1.29 -2.81
CA LEU A 27 5.47 1.77 -2.00
C LEU A 27 4.61 0.64 -1.42
N ILE A 28 4.22 -0.34 -2.24
CA ILE A 28 3.37 -1.46 -1.82
C ILE A 28 3.97 -2.76 -2.32
N ALA A 29 4.43 -3.61 -1.40
CA ALA A 29 4.80 -4.99 -1.65
C ALA A 29 3.62 -5.93 -1.35
N GLN A 30 3.82 -7.24 -1.52
CA GLN A 30 2.91 -8.25 -0.98
C GLN A 30 2.79 -8.09 0.54
N GLY A 31 1.59 -8.24 1.09
CA GLY A 31 1.33 -8.09 2.53
C GLY A 31 0.08 -7.30 2.84
N LEU A 32 -0.09 -6.96 4.13
CA LEU A 32 -1.24 -6.21 4.62
C LEU A 32 -0.85 -4.75 4.91
N TYR A 33 -1.66 -3.82 4.40
CA TYR A 33 -1.44 -2.38 4.56
C TYR A 33 -2.69 -1.66 5.06
N ILE A 34 -2.48 -0.50 5.71
CA ILE A 34 -3.55 0.43 6.06
C ILE A 34 -3.40 1.71 5.23
N LEU A 35 -4.50 2.16 4.60
CA LEU A 35 -4.64 3.50 4.04
C LEU A 35 -5.58 4.31 4.93
N ALA A 36 -5.02 5.16 5.79
CA ALA A 36 -5.77 5.98 6.73
C ALA A 36 -5.90 7.43 6.30
N GLY A 37 -6.91 8.13 6.82
CA GLY A 37 -7.09 9.56 6.62
C GLY A 37 -8.47 10.02 7.08
N ALA A 38 -8.64 11.32 7.21
CA ALA A 38 -9.92 11.91 7.60
C ALA A 38 -11.05 11.55 6.62
N PRO A 39 -12.31 11.54 7.07
CA PRO A 39 -13.44 11.40 6.16
C PRO A 39 -13.40 12.47 5.06
N LYS A 40 -13.71 12.07 3.82
CA LYS A 40 -13.77 12.95 2.62
C LYS A 40 -12.44 13.58 2.20
N VAL A 41 -11.29 13.11 2.70
CA VAL A 41 -9.96 13.59 2.29
C VAL A 41 -9.54 13.08 0.88
N GLY A 42 -10.30 12.17 0.28
CA GLY A 42 -10.00 11.63 -1.06
C GLY A 42 -9.31 10.27 -1.08
N LYS A 43 -9.36 9.49 0.04
CA LYS A 43 -8.80 8.12 0.10
C LYS A 43 -9.36 7.20 -0.98
N SER A 44 -10.69 7.19 -1.17
CA SER A 44 -11.34 6.32 -2.16
C SER A 44 -10.98 6.70 -3.61
N TRP A 45 -10.68 7.98 -3.89
CA TRP A 45 -10.13 8.38 -5.19
C TRP A 45 -8.72 7.84 -5.39
N LEU A 46 -7.86 7.93 -4.35
CA LEU A 46 -6.50 7.39 -4.41
C LEU A 46 -6.53 5.86 -4.55
N ALA A 47 -7.39 5.17 -3.79
CA ALA A 47 -7.55 3.72 -3.85
C ALA A 47 -8.03 3.26 -5.23
N LEU A 48 -9.02 3.95 -5.81
CA LEU A 48 -9.56 3.62 -7.13
C LEU A 48 -8.51 3.85 -8.23
N ASP A 49 -7.76 4.96 -8.17
CA ASP A 49 -6.68 5.25 -9.13
C ASP A 49 -5.53 4.25 -9.01
N MET A 50 -5.17 3.82 -7.79
CA MET A 50 -4.20 2.73 -7.58
C MET A 50 -4.66 1.41 -8.22
N CYS A 51 -5.92 1.00 -7.98
CA CYS A 51 -6.48 -0.21 -8.57
C CYS A 51 -6.48 -0.15 -10.11
N LEU A 52 -6.93 0.98 -10.68
CA LEU A 52 -6.99 1.19 -12.12
C LEU A 52 -5.59 1.16 -12.74
N SER A 53 -4.63 1.84 -12.12
CA SER A 53 -3.24 1.88 -12.59
C SER A 53 -2.57 0.51 -12.56
N ILE A 54 -2.82 -0.29 -11.51
CA ILE A 54 -2.32 -1.67 -11.41
C ILE A 54 -2.97 -2.55 -12.50
N ALA A 55 -4.28 -2.46 -12.67
CA ALA A 55 -5.00 -3.24 -13.69
C ALA A 55 -4.52 -2.92 -15.12
N LYS A 56 -4.14 -1.68 -15.39
CA LYS A 56 -3.63 -1.24 -16.69
C LYS A 56 -2.10 -1.35 -16.84
N GLY A 57 -1.35 -1.54 -15.75
CA GLY A 57 0.12 -1.48 -15.76
C GLY A 57 0.66 -0.06 -15.93
N GLU A 58 -0.15 0.94 -15.58
CA GLU A 58 0.21 2.35 -15.63
C GLU A 58 0.92 2.80 -14.35
N LYS A 59 1.61 3.93 -14.43
CA LYS A 59 2.24 4.53 -13.24
C LYS A 59 1.20 5.17 -12.33
N ILE A 60 1.39 5.04 -11.03
CA ILE A 60 0.65 5.76 -9.97
C ILE A 60 1.61 6.57 -9.12
N LEU A 61 1.31 7.84 -8.86
CA LEU A 61 2.19 8.77 -8.11
C LEU A 61 3.63 8.81 -8.66
N GLY A 62 3.80 8.62 -9.97
CA GLY A 62 5.11 8.55 -10.63
C GLY A 62 5.82 7.20 -10.52
N LEU A 63 5.34 6.27 -9.69
CA LEU A 63 5.90 4.95 -9.44
C LEU A 63 5.38 3.93 -10.46
N LYS A 64 6.20 2.92 -10.78
CA LYS A 64 5.79 1.81 -11.64
C LYS A 64 4.86 0.86 -10.89
N THR A 65 3.94 0.22 -11.61
CA THR A 65 3.08 -0.85 -11.08
C THR A 65 3.43 -2.19 -11.72
N SER A 66 3.22 -3.25 -10.97
CA SER A 66 3.20 -4.62 -11.48
C SER A 66 1.78 -4.89 -11.99
N GLN A 67 1.61 -4.93 -13.32
CA GLN A 67 0.28 -5.18 -13.91
C GLN A 67 -0.31 -6.51 -13.43
N GLY A 68 -1.59 -6.48 -13.08
CA GLY A 68 -2.34 -7.67 -12.69
C GLY A 68 -3.77 -7.33 -12.26
N THR A 69 -4.51 -8.36 -11.91
CA THR A 69 -5.90 -8.20 -11.46
C THR A 69 -5.96 -7.43 -10.14
N ALA A 70 -6.90 -6.49 -10.05
CA ALA A 70 -7.23 -5.75 -8.83
C ALA A 70 -8.68 -6.00 -8.44
N LEU A 71 -8.93 -6.22 -7.14
CA LEU A 71 -10.26 -6.35 -6.55
C LEU A 71 -10.50 -5.18 -5.60
N TYR A 72 -11.59 -4.44 -5.79
CA TYR A 72 -11.97 -3.34 -4.91
C TYR A 72 -13.33 -3.62 -4.26
N LEU A 73 -13.32 -3.88 -2.96
CA LEU A 73 -14.50 -4.01 -2.13
C LEU A 73 -14.96 -2.62 -1.68
N CYS A 74 -15.90 -2.02 -2.42
CA CYS A 74 -16.45 -0.68 -2.20
C CYS A 74 -17.70 -0.75 -1.31
N LEU A 75 -17.55 -1.11 -0.05
CA LEU A 75 -18.65 -1.53 0.83
C LEU A 75 -19.54 -0.38 1.33
N GLU A 76 -19.09 0.87 1.17
CA GLU A 76 -19.87 2.08 1.48
C GLU A 76 -20.48 2.73 0.22
N ASP A 77 -20.32 2.10 -0.95
CA ASP A 77 -20.68 2.68 -2.23
C ASP A 77 -21.76 1.86 -2.97
N SER A 78 -22.25 2.38 -4.09
CA SER A 78 -23.10 1.70 -5.03
C SER A 78 -22.41 1.59 -6.40
N TYR A 79 -22.80 0.58 -7.19
CA TYR A 79 -22.26 0.42 -8.55
C TYR A 79 -22.46 1.66 -9.42
N ALA A 80 -23.59 2.38 -9.29
CA ALA A 80 -23.81 3.64 -10.03
C ALA A 80 -22.80 4.73 -9.65
N ARG A 81 -22.43 4.82 -8.36
CA ARG A 81 -21.43 5.80 -7.92
C ARG A 81 -20.02 5.40 -8.35
N ILE A 82 -19.70 4.10 -8.31
CA ILE A 82 -18.44 3.56 -8.83
C ILE A 82 -18.32 3.86 -10.33
N GLN A 83 -19.36 3.59 -11.10
CA GLN A 83 -19.42 3.87 -12.54
C GLN A 83 -19.15 5.35 -12.84
N ASN A 84 -19.82 6.27 -12.13
CA ASN A 84 -19.59 7.71 -12.33
C ASN A 84 -18.13 8.09 -12.05
N ARG A 85 -17.51 7.55 -10.99
CA ARG A 85 -16.10 7.81 -10.71
C ARG A 85 -15.16 7.23 -11.77
N LEU A 86 -15.48 6.06 -12.30
CA LEU A 86 -14.69 5.47 -13.40
C LEU A 86 -14.72 6.35 -14.64
N TYR A 87 -15.88 6.87 -15.03
CA TYR A 87 -15.99 7.80 -16.17
C TYR A 87 -15.22 9.11 -15.96
N GLU A 88 -15.01 9.54 -14.71
CA GLU A 88 -14.19 10.71 -14.42
C GLU A 88 -12.67 10.40 -14.43
N LEU A 89 -12.27 9.12 -14.30
CA LEU A 89 -10.86 8.70 -14.23
C LEU A 89 -10.31 8.17 -15.56
N THR A 90 -11.15 7.57 -16.40
CA THR A 90 -10.71 6.91 -17.63
C THR A 90 -11.84 6.75 -18.64
N ASP A 91 -11.49 6.90 -19.92
CA ASP A 91 -12.36 6.58 -21.06
C ASP A 91 -12.18 5.12 -21.53
N GLU A 92 -11.14 4.44 -21.03
CA GLU A 92 -10.79 3.08 -21.46
C GLU A 92 -11.09 2.07 -20.33
N PRO A 93 -12.05 1.15 -20.52
CA PRO A 93 -12.32 0.08 -19.58
C PRO A 93 -11.17 -0.95 -19.52
N THR A 94 -11.11 -1.71 -18.43
CA THR A 94 -10.21 -2.84 -18.28
C THR A 94 -10.94 -4.05 -17.70
N GLU A 95 -10.60 -5.24 -18.17
CA GLU A 95 -11.13 -6.51 -17.66
C GLU A 95 -10.38 -6.99 -16.41
N MET A 96 -9.35 -6.27 -15.96
CA MET A 96 -8.51 -6.66 -14.83
C MET A 96 -8.88 -5.91 -13.52
N LEU A 97 -9.94 -5.10 -13.51
CA LEU A 97 -10.41 -4.40 -12.31
C LEU A 97 -11.84 -4.82 -11.98
N TYR A 98 -12.01 -5.39 -10.80
CA TYR A 98 -13.28 -5.93 -10.32
C TYR A 98 -13.77 -5.19 -9.07
N PHE A 99 -15.08 -5.12 -8.91
CA PHE A 99 -15.73 -4.43 -7.80
C PHE A 99 -16.76 -5.31 -7.11
N SER A 100 -16.83 -5.19 -5.78
CA SER A 100 -17.97 -5.68 -5.01
C SER A 100 -18.45 -4.60 -4.04
N VAL A 101 -19.76 -4.49 -3.86
CA VAL A 101 -20.41 -3.58 -2.90
C VAL A 101 -20.92 -4.32 -1.66
N MET A 102 -20.64 -5.61 -1.58
CA MET A 102 -20.99 -6.48 -0.46
C MET A 102 -19.86 -7.48 -0.21
N SER A 103 -19.68 -7.87 1.04
CA SER A 103 -18.80 -8.95 1.46
C SER A 103 -19.28 -9.50 2.80
N ASP A 104 -18.85 -10.70 3.12
CA ASP A 104 -18.95 -11.25 4.46
C ASP A 104 -17.92 -10.60 5.41
N PRO A 105 -18.09 -10.69 6.74
CA PRO A 105 -17.12 -10.14 7.68
C PRO A 105 -15.86 -11.00 7.78
N ILE A 106 -14.79 -10.40 8.31
CA ILE A 106 -13.52 -11.08 8.63
C ILE A 106 -13.78 -12.24 9.60
N GLY A 107 -13.27 -13.41 9.28
CA GLY A 107 -13.52 -14.65 10.04
C GLY A 107 -14.94 -15.20 9.90
N GLY A 108 -15.75 -14.64 9.00
CA GLY A 108 -17.13 -15.05 8.75
C GLY A 108 -17.44 -15.30 7.28
N GLY A 109 -16.40 -15.44 6.41
CA GLY A 109 -16.57 -15.75 4.99
C GLY A 109 -15.78 -14.87 4.02
N LEU A 110 -15.27 -13.72 4.45
CA LEU A 110 -14.51 -12.81 3.57
C LEU A 110 -13.28 -13.49 2.97
N GLU A 111 -12.56 -14.28 3.78
CA GLU A 111 -11.37 -14.98 3.36
C GLU A 111 -11.67 -15.98 2.25
N GLU A 112 -12.72 -16.77 2.42
CA GLU A 112 -13.17 -17.75 1.45
C GLU A 112 -13.68 -17.08 0.17
N GLN A 113 -14.32 -15.91 0.27
CA GLN A 113 -14.72 -15.11 -0.88
C GLN A 113 -13.54 -14.62 -1.68
N ILE A 114 -12.48 -14.13 -1.03
CA ILE A 114 -11.25 -13.68 -1.70
C ILE A 114 -10.50 -14.88 -2.31
N GLU A 115 -10.41 -16.01 -1.59
CA GLU A 115 -9.79 -17.24 -2.11
C GLU A 115 -10.54 -17.78 -3.33
N GLY A 116 -11.88 -17.78 -3.28
CA GLY A 116 -12.74 -18.13 -4.41
C GLY A 116 -12.48 -17.24 -5.62
N PHE A 117 -12.42 -15.91 -5.39
CA PHE A 117 -12.12 -14.94 -6.43
C PHE A 117 -10.72 -15.20 -7.09
N VAL A 118 -9.70 -15.51 -6.29
CA VAL A 118 -8.36 -15.84 -6.82
C VAL A 118 -8.40 -17.09 -7.70
N SER A 119 -9.23 -18.09 -7.36
CA SER A 119 -9.36 -19.33 -8.14
C SER A 119 -10.00 -19.08 -9.50
N GLU A 120 -10.88 -18.09 -9.61
CA GLU A 120 -11.58 -17.71 -10.85
C GLU A 120 -10.80 -16.69 -11.68
N HIS A 121 -9.99 -15.85 -11.02
CA HIS A 121 -9.27 -14.73 -11.63
C HIS A 121 -7.78 -14.82 -11.36
N CYS A 122 -7.04 -15.49 -12.24
CA CYS A 122 -5.60 -15.62 -12.12
C CYS A 122 -4.89 -14.25 -12.16
N GLY A 123 -3.82 -14.12 -11.36
CA GLY A 123 -2.97 -12.92 -11.39
C GLY A 123 -3.49 -11.77 -10.53
N LEU A 124 -4.33 -12.06 -9.52
CA LEU A 124 -4.69 -11.06 -8.50
C LEU A 124 -3.41 -10.54 -7.82
N LYS A 125 -3.23 -9.22 -7.85
CA LYS A 125 -2.10 -8.53 -7.23
C LYS A 125 -2.50 -7.77 -5.98
N ILE A 126 -3.72 -7.22 -5.97
CA ILE A 126 -4.14 -6.32 -4.91
C ILE A 126 -5.63 -6.44 -4.61
N VAL A 127 -5.98 -6.36 -3.33
CA VAL A 127 -7.34 -6.23 -2.82
C VAL A 127 -7.43 -4.95 -2.00
N PHE A 128 -8.37 -4.06 -2.34
CA PHE A 128 -8.75 -2.95 -1.48
C PHE A 128 -10.05 -3.26 -0.75
N ILE A 129 -10.10 -2.93 0.55
CA ILE A 129 -11.29 -3.07 1.40
C ILE A 129 -11.65 -1.69 1.94
N ASP A 130 -12.69 -1.07 1.39
CA ASP A 130 -13.15 0.29 1.73
C ASP A 130 -14.56 0.24 2.32
N THR A 131 -14.73 0.21 3.64
CA THR A 131 -13.71 0.44 4.67
C THR A 131 -13.54 -0.79 5.59
N LEU A 132 -12.46 -0.82 6.38
CA LEU A 132 -12.25 -1.84 7.41
C LEU A 132 -13.46 -2.01 8.33
N GLN A 133 -14.14 -0.91 8.69
CA GLN A 133 -15.31 -0.93 9.57
C GLN A 133 -16.46 -1.79 9.03
N MET A 134 -16.59 -1.90 7.71
CA MET A 134 -17.69 -2.65 7.07
C MET A 134 -17.47 -4.16 7.09
N VAL A 135 -16.25 -4.63 7.27
CA VAL A 135 -15.90 -6.06 7.30
C VAL A 135 -15.58 -6.56 8.71
N ARG A 136 -15.65 -5.70 9.73
CA ARG A 136 -15.42 -6.12 11.11
C ARG A 136 -16.56 -6.99 11.60
N SER A 137 -16.22 -8.09 12.26
CA SER A 137 -17.19 -8.99 12.89
C SER A 137 -17.57 -8.55 14.29
N ASP A 138 -16.69 -7.81 14.97
CA ASP A 138 -16.87 -7.35 16.34
C ASP A 138 -16.94 -5.83 16.40
N THR A 139 -17.88 -5.29 17.19
CA THR A 139 -18.02 -3.84 17.42
C THR A 139 -17.11 -3.33 18.53
N ASP A 140 -16.43 -4.26 19.23
CA ASP A 140 -15.56 -3.92 20.35
C ASP A 140 -14.14 -3.60 19.85
N SER A 141 -13.76 -2.33 19.85
CA SER A 141 -12.43 -1.86 19.40
C SER A 141 -11.38 -2.01 20.50
N SER A 142 -11.21 -3.20 21.05
CA SER A 142 -10.11 -3.51 21.96
C SER A 142 -8.83 -3.85 21.18
N TYR A 143 -7.67 -3.66 21.82
CA TYR A 143 -6.37 -4.05 21.23
C TYR A 143 -6.36 -5.50 20.73
N GLY A 144 -6.92 -6.42 21.50
CA GLY A 144 -6.94 -7.84 21.18
C GLY A 144 -7.86 -8.16 19.99
N SER A 145 -9.00 -7.48 19.87
CA SER A 145 -9.92 -7.64 18.74
C SER A 145 -9.32 -7.08 17.46
N ASP A 146 -8.81 -5.85 17.48
CA ASP A 146 -8.16 -5.19 16.34
C ASP A 146 -7.02 -6.05 15.78
N TYR A 147 -6.13 -6.52 16.67
CA TYR A 147 -4.99 -7.35 16.28
C TYR A 147 -5.42 -8.69 15.69
N LYS A 148 -6.42 -9.34 16.30
CA LYS A 148 -6.92 -10.66 15.86
C LYS A 148 -7.52 -10.57 14.45
N GLU A 149 -8.37 -9.59 14.19
CA GLU A 149 -9.01 -9.40 12.88
C GLU A 149 -7.97 -9.14 11.78
N LEU A 150 -7.04 -8.20 12.02
CA LEU A 150 -6.01 -7.93 11.02
C LEU A 150 -5.03 -9.08 10.84
N SER A 151 -4.76 -9.89 11.87
CA SER A 151 -3.90 -11.07 11.74
C SER A 151 -4.48 -12.11 10.78
N VAL A 152 -5.81 -12.20 10.67
CA VAL A 152 -6.49 -13.06 9.70
C VAL A 152 -6.24 -12.56 8.27
N LEU A 153 -6.44 -11.26 8.02
CA LEU A 153 -6.14 -10.66 6.71
C LEU A 153 -4.65 -10.72 6.37
N LYS A 154 -3.77 -10.55 7.36
CA LYS A 154 -2.33 -10.72 7.16
C LYS A 154 -1.98 -12.15 6.72
N ALA A 155 -2.53 -13.15 7.40
CA ALA A 155 -2.32 -14.55 7.03
C ALA A 155 -2.84 -14.87 5.62
N LEU A 156 -3.97 -14.25 5.23
CA LEU A 156 -4.53 -14.38 3.89
C LEU A 156 -3.63 -13.74 2.84
N ALA A 157 -3.14 -12.51 3.07
CA ALA A 157 -2.22 -11.81 2.18
C ALA A 157 -0.94 -12.61 1.94
N ASP A 158 -0.36 -13.17 3.03
CA ASP A 158 0.84 -14.00 2.97
C ASP A 158 0.59 -15.32 2.22
N LYS A 159 -0.56 -15.97 2.48
CA LYS A 159 -0.95 -17.24 1.84
C LYS A 159 -1.12 -17.08 0.33
N LEU A 160 -1.74 -15.97 -0.10
CA LEU A 160 -2.06 -15.72 -1.50
C LEU A 160 -0.95 -14.96 -2.24
N GLU A 161 0.09 -14.51 -1.54
CA GLU A 161 1.17 -13.67 -2.08
C GLU A 161 0.64 -12.40 -2.78
N ILE A 162 -0.34 -11.73 -2.17
CA ILE A 162 -0.98 -10.51 -2.69
C ILE A 162 -0.82 -9.34 -1.71
N ALA A 163 -1.09 -8.12 -2.19
CA ALA A 163 -1.28 -6.97 -1.32
C ALA A 163 -2.75 -6.85 -0.91
N ILE A 164 -3.03 -6.67 0.38
CA ILE A 164 -4.36 -6.31 0.89
C ILE A 164 -4.26 -4.93 1.54
N ILE A 165 -5.07 -3.97 1.08
CA ILE A 165 -5.10 -2.61 1.62
C ILE A 165 -6.45 -2.40 2.30
N VAL A 166 -6.44 -2.15 3.61
CA VAL A 166 -7.64 -1.75 4.34
C VAL A 166 -7.71 -0.25 4.47
N VAL A 167 -8.79 0.34 3.98
CA VAL A 167 -9.05 1.77 4.13
C VAL A 167 -9.65 2.04 5.51
N HIS A 168 -9.08 3.01 6.21
CA HIS A 168 -9.50 3.31 7.58
C HIS A 168 -9.57 4.81 7.85
N HIS A 169 -10.17 5.19 8.99
CA HIS A 169 -10.29 6.59 9.39
C HIS A 169 -9.22 6.98 10.39
N THR A 170 -8.85 8.26 10.39
CA THR A 170 -8.01 8.85 11.43
C THR A 170 -8.88 9.45 12.56
N ARG A 171 -8.32 9.49 13.77
CA ARG A 171 -8.89 10.21 14.91
C ARG A 171 -8.94 11.71 14.62
N LYS A 172 -9.84 12.43 15.28
CA LYS A 172 -9.93 13.89 15.17
C LYS A 172 -8.79 14.62 15.89
N CYS A 173 -8.08 13.93 16.79
CA CYS A 173 -6.95 14.51 17.54
C CYS A 173 -5.75 14.64 16.62
N LYS A 174 -5.11 15.81 16.61
CA LYS A 174 -3.83 16.00 15.90
C LYS A 174 -2.70 15.42 16.74
N ASP A 175 -1.78 14.75 16.10
CA ASP A 175 -0.54 14.24 16.67
C ASP A 175 0.63 14.73 15.80
N THR A 176 1.82 14.82 16.38
CA THR A 176 3.05 15.14 15.65
C THR A 176 3.48 13.98 14.73
N ASP A 177 3.15 12.76 15.15
CA ASP A 177 3.33 11.56 14.33
C ASP A 177 2.01 11.22 13.62
N PRO A 178 1.95 11.29 12.28
CA PRO A 178 0.77 10.95 11.49
C PRO A 178 0.20 9.56 11.78
N PHE A 179 1.04 8.60 12.08
CA PHE A 179 0.63 7.20 12.28
C PHE A 179 -0.12 7.01 13.60
N ASN A 180 0.16 7.82 14.62
CA ASN A 180 -0.62 7.85 15.86
C ASN A 180 -2.06 8.34 15.66
N MET A 181 -2.36 8.98 14.54
CA MET A 181 -3.71 9.44 14.20
C MET A 181 -4.61 8.32 13.68
N ILE A 182 -4.09 7.15 13.31
CA ILE A 182 -4.90 6.01 12.86
C ILE A 182 -5.88 5.64 13.99
N SER A 183 -7.18 5.58 13.66
CA SER A 183 -8.23 5.22 14.64
C SER A 183 -8.07 3.77 15.10
N GLY A 184 -8.49 3.48 16.34
CA GLY A 184 -8.33 2.14 16.90
C GLY A 184 -7.15 2.06 17.85
N SER A 185 -6.73 0.85 18.15
CA SER A 185 -5.60 0.58 19.04
C SER A 185 -4.27 0.56 18.29
N THR A 186 -3.16 0.62 19.04
CA THR A 186 -1.81 0.37 18.48
C THR A 186 -1.66 -1.04 17.89
N GLY A 187 -2.63 -1.94 18.17
CA GLY A 187 -2.70 -3.27 17.57
C GLY A 187 -2.90 -3.24 16.06
N LEU A 188 -3.60 -2.25 15.53
CA LEU A 188 -3.77 -2.08 14.08
C LEU A 188 -2.41 -1.84 13.38
N SER A 189 -1.65 -0.88 13.87
CA SER A 189 -0.33 -0.55 13.29
C SER A 189 0.71 -1.65 13.48
N GLY A 190 0.60 -2.43 14.58
CA GLY A 190 1.54 -3.50 14.89
C GLY A 190 1.37 -4.77 14.05
N CYS A 191 0.20 -5.00 13.46
CA CYS A 191 -0.11 -6.21 12.69
C CYS A 191 0.21 -6.08 11.19
N VAL A 192 0.21 -4.87 10.64
CA VAL A 192 0.37 -4.62 9.21
C VAL A 192 1.84 -4.53 8.78
N ASP A 193 2.10 -4.77 7.51
CA ASP A 193 3.43 -4.62 6.90
C ASP A 193 3.76 -3.18 6.57
N GLY A 194 2.72 -2.34 6.38
CA GLY A 194 2.92 -0.92 6.19
C GLY A 194 1.66 -0.11 6.42
N SER A 195 1.86 1.18 6.62
CA SER A 195 0.79 2.16 6.83
C SER A 195 1.00 3.37 5.96
N MET A 196 -0.09 3.85 5.38
CA MET A 196 -0.17 5.08 4.61
C MET A 196 -1.19 6.00 5.25
N VAL A 197 -0.82 7.26 5.51
CA VAL A 197 -1.72 8.25 6.12
C VAL A 197 -1.83 9.46 5.21
N LEU A 198 -3.03 9.69 4.67
CA LEU A 198 -3.34 10.84 3.82
C LEU A 198 -3.88 11.99 4.66
N ILE A 199 -3.12 13.09 4.74
CA ILE A 199 -3.46 14.26 5.54
C ILE A 199 -3.53 15.49 4.65
N GLU A 200 -4.69 16.14 4.61
CA GLU A 200 -4.87 17.42 3.92
C GLU A 200 -4.11 18.52 4.69
N THR A 201 -3.27 19.29 4.00
CA THR A 201 -2.44 20.35 4.60
C THR A 201 -3.27 21.49 5.19
N LYS A 202 -4.35 21.86 4.49
CA LYS A 202 -5.36 22.82 4.92
C LYS A 202 -6.70 22.39 4.34
N ARG A 203 -7.72 22.39 5.17
CA ARG A 203 -9.06 21.97 4.76
C ARG A 203 -9.55 22.72 3.51
N GLY A 204 -9.90 21.97 2.48
CA GLY A 204 -10.37 22.50 1.18
C GLY A 204 -9.26 23.03 0.26
N SER A 205 -7.98 22.87 0.62
CA SER A 205 -6.86 23.31 -0.23
C SER A 205 -6.58 22.35 -1.39
N ARG A 206 -7.12 21.13 -1.36
CA ARG A 206 -6.79 20.05 -2.32
C ARG A 206 -5.31 19.65 -2.28
N ASN A 207 -4.54 20.14 -1.33
CA ASN A 207 -3.16 19.74 -1.10
C ASN A 207 -3.10 18.81 0.11
N ALA A 208 -2.41 17.71 -0.02
CA ALA A 208 -2.25 16.71 1.02
C ALA A 208 -0.81 16.20 1.07
N LYS A 209 -0.48 15.53 2.17
CA LYS A 209 0.73 14.74 2.33
C LYS A 209 0.33 13.29 2.53
N LEU A 210 0.96 12.39 1.82
CA LEU A 210 0.85 10.96 2.03
C LEU A 210 2.11 10.50 2.76
N PHE A 211 1.94 10.15 4.03
CA PHE A 211 3.01 9.57 4.85
C PHE A 211 2.98 8.06 4.73
N CYS A 212 4.13 7.46 4.46
CA CYS A 212 4.25 6.01 4.24
C CYS A 212 5.34 5.43 5.14
N VAL A 213 5.06 4.28 5.76
CA VAL A 213 6.00 3.50 6.55
C VAL A 213 5.70 2.01 6.36
N GLY A 214 6.72 1.17 6.34
CA GLY A 214 6.53 -0.27 6.23
C GLY A 214 7.80 -1.06 6.46
N ARG A 215 7.65 -2.39 6.52
CA ARG A 215 8.78 -3.32 6.76
C ARG A 215 9.75 -3.38 5.58
N ASP A 216 9.22 -3.32 4.37
CA ASP A 216 9.95 -3.53 3.12
C ASP A 216 10.07 -2.25 2.29
N ILE A 217 9.62 -1.11 2.84
CA ILE A 217 9.65 0.21 2.19
C ILE A 217 10.36 1.23 3.06
N GLU A 218 11.02 2.18 2.44
CA GLU A 218 11.59 3.33 3.15
C GLU A 218 10.47 4.27 3.60
N ASN A 219 10.67 4.93 4.75
CA ASN A 219 9.77 5.98 5.19
C ASN A 219 9.73 7.09 4.15
N ALA A 220 8.54 7.46 3.72
CA ALA A 220 8.36 8.47 2.69
C ALA A 220 7.28 9.48 3.08
N GLU A 221 7.47 10.72 2.66
CA GLU A 221 6.50 11.79 2.69
C GLU A 221 6.33 12.30 1.26
N ILE A 222 5.12 12.15 0.70
CA ILE A 222 4.81 12.50 -0.67
C ILE A 222 3.83 13.67 -0.65
N SER A 223 4.25 14.80 -1.21
CA SER A 223 3.38 15.99 -1.37
C SER A 223 2.45 15.80 -2.56
N LEU A 224 1.14 15.94 -2.33
CA LEU A 224 0.10 15.65 -3.29
C LEU A 224 -0.82 16.86 -3.51
N HIS A 225 -1.25 17.05 -4.74
CA HIS A 225 -2.35 17.94 -5.13
C HIS A 225 -3.47 17.13 -5.78
N PHE A 226 -4.71 17.33 -5.34
CA PHE A 226 -5.87 16.72 -5.98
C PHE A 226 -6.30 17.55 -7.19
N ASP A 227 -6.01 17.05 -8.38
CA ASP A 227 -6.47 17.61 -9.62
C ASP A 227 -7.98 17.36 -9.79
N SER A 228 -8.74 18.42 -9.87
CA SER A 228 -10.21 18.34 -9.94
C SER A 228 -10.74 17.97 -11.32
N ASP A 229 -9.97 18.18 -12.36
CA ASP A 229 -10.36 17.87 -13.72
C ASP A 229 -10.05 16.38 -14.03
N LEU A 230 -8.88 15.92 -13.60
CA LEU A 230 -8.48 14.52 -13.73
C LEU A 230 -8.99 13.59 -12.61
N LYS A 231 -9.52 14.15 -11.50
CA LYS A 231 -9.93 13.43 -10.29
C LYS A 231 -8.84 12.54 -9.68
N LYS A 232 -7.59 12.95 -9.85
CA LYS A 232 -6.39 12.20 -9.43
C LYS A 232 -5.55 13.00 -8.44
N TRP A 233 -4.84 12.25 -7.61
CA TRP A 233 -3.77 12.81 -6.79
C TRP A 233 -2.48 12.88 -7.61
N ILE A 234 -1.93 14.08 -7.76
CA ILE A 234 -0.71 14.35 -8.51
C ILE A 234 0.40 14.72 -7.53
N VAL A 235 1.59 14.14 -7.72
CA VAL A 235 2.79 14.49 -6.94
C VAL A 235 3.24 15.90 -7.31
N THR A 236 3.39 16.77 -6.32
CA THR A 236 3.74 18.19 -6.53
C THR A 236 5.23 18.47 -6.34
N ASP A 237 5.91 17.67 -5.52
CA ASP A 237 7.36 17.74 -5.32
C ASP A 237 7.99 16.43 -5.83
N GLU A 238 9.23 16.51 -6.33
CA GLU A 238 10.00 15.28 -6.56
C GLU A 238 10.02 14.49 -5.25
N LEU A 239 9.73 13.18 -5.34
CA LEU A 239 9.72 12.28 -4.19
C LEU A 239 10.98 12.53 -3.35
N SER A 240 10.81 13.19 -2.22
CA SER A 240 11.88 13.39 -1.26
C SER A 240 12.10 12.07 -0.49
N THR A 241 12.52 11.05 -1.23
CA THR A 241 13.11 9.87 -0.62
C THR A 241 14.50 10.28 -0.13
N SER A 242 14.92 9.77 1.02
CA SER A 242 16.27 9.92 1.57
C SER A 242 17.39 9.51 0.58
N LYS A 243 17.02 8.88 -0.52
CA LYS A 243 17.87 8.51 -1.68
C LYS A 243 18.56 9.67 -2.38
N THR A 244 18.16 10.94 -2.17
CA THR A 244 18.82 12.06 -2.88
C THR A 244 20.30 12.20 -2.46
N LYS A 245 20.67 11.86 -1.22
CA LYS A 245 22.07 11.88 -0.80
C LYS A 245 22.85 10.68 -1.35
N ASP A 246 22.26 9.49 -1.31
CA ASP A 246 22.90 8.27 -1.81
C ASP A 246 23.00 8.27 -3.34
N ASN A 247 22.02 8.81 -4.05
CA ASN A 247 22.05 8.96 -5.51
C ASN A 247 23.10 9.98 -5.98
N ILE A 248 23.34 11.07 -5.26
CA ILE A 248 24.40 12.03 -5.60
C ILE A 248 25.76 11.37 -5.46
N PHE A 249 25.96 10.59 -4.39
CA PHE A 249 27.21 9.85 -4.19
C PHE A 249 27.39 8.76 -5.26
N LEU A 250 26.36 7.95 -5.53
CA LEU A 250 26.40 6.93 -6.58
C LEU A 250 26.59 7.54 -7.97
N ALA A 251 25.97 8.68 -8.25
CA ALA A 251 26.17 9.39 -9.51
C ALA A 251 27.60 9.95 -9.63
N ALA A 252 28.15 10.52 -8.57
CA ALA A 252 29.54 10.99 -8.51
C ALA A 252 30.52 9.81 -8.66
N LEU A 253 30.28 8.71 -7.96
CA LEU A 253 31.05 7.47 -8.06
C LEU A 253 31.02 6.90 -9.48
N TYR A 254 29.86 6.87 -10.12
CA TYR A 254 29.70 6.40 -11.50
C TYR A 254 30.47 7.27 -12.49
N VAL A 255 30.42 8.60 -12.34
CA VAL A 255 31.19 9.55 -13.17
C VAL A 255 32.69 9.39 -12.94
N TYR A 256 33.13 9.20 -11.68
CA TYR A 256 34.51 8.95 -11.33
C TYR A 256 35.02 7.65 -11.96
N LEU A 257 34.28 6.53 -11.79
CA LEU A 257 34.66 5.22 -12.34
C LEU A 257 34.67 5.19 -13.88
N LYS A 258 33.82 6.00 -14.53
CA LYS A 258 33.89 6.18 -16.00
C LYS A 258 35.18 6.84 -16.49
N LYS A 259 35.79 7.70 -15.66
CA LYS A 259 37.03 8.39 -15.99
C LYS A 259 38.27 7.59 -15.55
N HIS A 260 38.13 6.69 -14.59
CA HIS A 260 39.22 5.92 -14.00
C HIS A 260 38.87 4.42 -14.10
N ILE A 261 39.70 3.66 -14.81
CA ILE A 261 39.40 2.23 -15.10
C ILE A 261 39.43 1.36 -13.84
N SER A 262 40.09 1.79 -12.77
CA SER A 262 40.11 1.12 -11.46
C SER A 262 40.43 2.12 -10.35
N PHE A 263 39.90 1.84 -9.15
CA PHE A 263 40.27 2.50 -7.91
C PHE A 263 40.76 1.46 -6.91
N THR A 264 41.87 1.69 -6.27
CA THR A 264 42.40 0.84 -5.18
C THR A 264 42.65 1.72 -3.97
N GLY A 265 41.82 1.54 -2.95
CA GLY A 265 41.86 2.32 -1.72
C GLY A 265 40.70 1.97 -0.77
N THR A 266 40.64 2.66 0.35
CA THR A 266 39.54 2.55 1.32
C THR A 266 38.33 3.37 0.88
N ALA A 267 37.15 3.08 1.45
CA ALA A 267 35.93 3.85 1.20
C ALA A 267 36.11 5.34 1.57
N SER A 268 36.89 5.64 2.61
CA SER A 268 37.16 7.01 3.06
C SER A 268 38.05 7.79 2.06
N GLU A 269 38.99 7.11 1.40
CA GLU A 269 39.87 7.71 0.36
C GLU A 269 39.10 7.93 -0.96
N LEU A 270 38.02 7.18 -1.21
CA LEU A 270 37.16 7.37 -2.38
C LEU A 270 36.27 8.62 -2.24
N VAL A 271 35.99 9.07 -1.03
CA VAL A 271 35.03 10.16 -0.71
C VAL A 271 35.77 11.48 -0.44
N SER A 272 37.05 11.43 -0.15
CA SER A 272 37.92 12.62 0.02
C SER A 272 38.37 13.19 -1.34
#